data_ae45efb9f577c571335377a1fc8eeacd
#
_entry.id   ae45efb9f577c571335377a1fc8eeacd
#
_cell.length_a   1.000
_cell.length_b   1.000
_cell.length_c   1.000
_cell.angle_alpha   90.00
_cell.angle_beta   90.00
_cell.angle_gamma   90.00
#
_symmetry.space_group_name_H-M   'P 1'
#
loop_
_entity.id
_entity.type
_entity.pdbx_description
1 polymer ?
#
loop_
_entity_poly.entity_id
_entity_poly.type
_entity_poly.pdbx_seq_one_letter_code
_entity_poly.pdbx_strand_id
1 'polypeptide(L)'
;MRVQRLISLVLLLALLGLFVGDVHRQALASDTSGGSSDGVIWSGVQVGTPPTSGSSGGSSCTWTLMVTYDANIGHTTNISRVVDGIRYDLYERRCGSTYSSIWIPRLAPSQVARSAALLVQGRLPAPSASFAPTPSSMVVKSPVWFWIDPSWWTPVSATAWIPTVFGPLWARTTATPVKLTFFTQDDGTSTGGDLGFADCIGPGWQWDVTLGDEANSPCMYTFRHASTSRPSGSFVGVIGVEWRISWTSSTGAGGTLPSYTTSAFVVNRVAELQALVG
;
A
#
# COMPACT_ATOMS: atom_id res chain seq x y z
N MET A 1 0.23 8.63 44.10
CA MET A 1 0.44 7.61 43.06
C MET A 1 -0.50 7.70 41.84
N ARG A 2 -1.71 8.25 41.93
CA ARG A 2 -2.64 8.35 40.75
C ARG A 2 -2.30 9.46 39.76
N VAL A 3 -1.73 10.57 40.20
CA VAL A 3 -1.39 11.71 39.31
C VAL A 3 -0.20 11.42 38.42
N GLN A 4 0.79 10.64 38.87
CA GLN A 4 1.99 10.29 38.11
C GLN A 4 1.71 9.34 36.95
N ARG A 5 0.67 8.49 37.06
CA ARG A 5 0.23 7.58 35.96
C ARG A 5 -0.53 8.31 34.87
N LEU A 6 -1.26 9.38 35.19
CA LEU A 6 -1.96 10.20 34.20
C LEU A 6 -0.98 11.02 33.35
N ILE A 7 0.09 11.53 33.94
CA ILE A 7 1.11 12.30 33.22
C ILE A 7 1.89 11.39 32.25
N SER A 8 2.19 10.15 32.64
CA SER A 8 2.86 9.19 31.75
C SER A 8 1.99 8.76 30.57
N LEU A 9 0.67 8.65 30.77
CA LEU A 9 -0.26 8.26 29.68
C LEU A 9 -0.43 9.40 28.65
N VAL A 10 -0.47 10.64 29.12
CA VAL A 10 -0.57 11.81 28.23
C VAL A 10 0.72 12.04 27.45
N LEU A 11 1.89 11.78 28.04
CA LEU A 11 3.18 11.86 27.35
C LEU A 11 3.35 10.76 26.32
N LEU A 12 2.83 9.56 26.55
CA LEU A 12 2.89 8.45 25.59
C LEU A 12 1.97 8.69 24.38
N LEU A 13 0.79 9.29 24.60
CA LEU A 13 -0.12 9.70 23.53
C LEU A 13 0.41 10.88 22.71
N ALA A 14 1.16 11.79 23.33
CA ALA A 14 1.80 12.91 22.63
C ALA A 14 2.99 12.43 21.78
N LEU A 15 3.74 11.40 22.21
CA LEU A 15 4.83 10.81 21.44
C LEU A 15 4.31 9.95 20.25
N LEU A 16 3.18 9.26 20.37
CA LEU A 16 2.53 8.57 19.26
C LEU A 16 1.93 9.54 18.22
N GLY A 17 1.49 10.73 18.66
CA GLY A 17 0.99 11.77 17.75
C GLY A 17 2.07 12.45 16.91
N LEU A 18 3.33 12.44 17.35
CA LEU A 18 4.45 13.05 16.64
C LEU A 18 5.03 12.18 15.53
N PHE A 19 4.82 10.87 15.55
CA PHE A 19 5.29 9.97 14.48
C PHE A 19 4.28 9.77 13.33
N VAL A 20 3.03 10.20 13.48
CA VAL A 20 2.01 10.14 12.41
C VAL A 20 2.01 11.40 11.52
N GLY A 21 2.73 12.46 11.93
CA GLY A 21 2.69 13.78 11.29
C GLY A 21 3.57 13.97 10.07
N ASP A 22 4.60 13.18 9.85
CA ASP A 22 5.63 13.51 8.84
C ASP A 22 5.61 12.68 7.54
N VAL A 23 4.79 11.64 7.45
CA VAL A 23 4.71 10.81 6.23
C VAL A 23 3.73 11.38 5.18
N HIS A 24 2.93 12.38 5.53
CA HIS A 24 1.87 12.91 4.64
C HIS A 24 2.15 14.27 3.98
N ARG A 25 3.33 14.87 4.16
CA ARG A 25 3.60 16.22 3.62
C ARG A 25 4.48 16.29 2.38
N GLN A 26 4.90 15.18 1.78
CA GLN A 26 5.68 15.24 0.55
C GLN A 26 4.90 14.87 -0.74
N ALA A 27 3.61 14.65 -0.68
CA ALA A 27 2.81 14.21 -1.83
C ALA A 27 1.87 15.27 -2.40
N LEU A 28 1.93 16.51 -1.97
CA LEU A 28 1.04 17.57 -2.46
C LEU A 28 1.83 18.79 -2.93
N ALA A 29 2.64 18.63 -3.96
CA ALA A 29 2.87 19.73 -4.87
C ALA A 29 1.74 19.68 -5.91
N SER A 30 0.58 20.23 -5.56
CA SER A 30 -0.48 20.47 -6.51
C SER A 30 -0.03 21.58 -7.44
N ASP A 31 0.43 21.23 -8.62
CA ASP A 31 0.38 22.16 -9.71
C ASP A 31 -1.01 22.06 -10.32
N THR A 32 -1.86 23.00 -9.90
CA THR A 32 -3.21 23.19 -10.39
C THR A 32 -3.14 23.82 -11.76
N SER A 33 -3.04 23.03 -12.80
CA SER A 33 -3.42 23.47 -14.13
C SER A 33 -4.07 22.34 -14.92
N GLY A 34 -5.39 22.40 -14.99
CA GLY A 34 -6.20 21.74 -15.99
C GLY A 34 -6.48 20.26 -15.68
N GLY A 35 -7.76 20.00 -15.34
CA GLY A 35 -8.28 18.67 -15.13
C GLY A 35 -7.91 17.72 -16.25
N SER A 36 -7.29 16.62 -15.89
CA SER A 36 -7.24 15.40 -16.63
C SER A 36 -6.99 14.25 -15.67
N SER A 37 -7.43 13.08 -16.04
CA SER A 37 -7.31 11.82 -15.32
C SER A 37 -5.87 11.37 -15.01
N ASP A 38 -4.86 12.13 -15.36
CA ASP A 38 -3.45 11.78 -15.20
C ASP A 38 -2.87 12.55 -14.01
N GLY A 39 -2.90 11.92 -12.83
CA GLY A 39 -2.29 12.51 -11.63
C GLY A 39 -0.78 12.69 -11.79
N VAL A 40 -0.26 13.84 -11.37
CA VAL A 40 1.18 14.13 -11.28
C VAL A 40 1.64 13.81 -9.87
N ILE A 41 2.52 12.82 -9.68
CA ILE A 41 2.99 12.40 -8.36
C ILE A 41 4.25 13.17 -7.94
N TRP A 42 5.11 13.47 -8.90
CA TRP A 42 6.26 14.36 -8.77
C TRP A 42 6.10 15.47 -9.77
N SER A 43 6.64 16.65 -9.48
CA SER A 43 6.72 17.65 -10.53
C SER A 43 7.35 17.02 -11.79
N GLY A 44 6.54 16.79 -12.82
CA GLY A 44 6.96 16.19 -14.08
C GLY A 44 6.78 14.68 -14.25
N VAL A 45 6.40 13.90 -13.22
CA VAL A 45 6.01 12.50 -13.39
C VAL A 45 4.51 12.41 -13.67
N GLN A 46 4.15 11.71 -14.73
CA GLN A 46 2.77 11.48 -15.15
C GLN A 46 2.30 10.10 -14.71
N VAL A 47 1.00 9.96 -14.45
CA VAL A 47 0.37 8.71 -14.08
C VAL A 47 -0.64 8.31 -15.15
N GLY A 48 -0.71 7.02 -15.45
CA GLY A 48 -1.61 6.49 -16.46
C GLY A 48 -0.87 5.87 -17.64
N THR A 49 -1.58 5.65 -18.73
CA THR A 49 -1.01 5.05 -19.94
C THR A 49 -0.06 6.04 -20.62
N PRO A 50 1.22 5.69 -20.85
CA PRO A 50 2.14 6.54 -21.59
C PRO A 50 1.61 6.73 -23.03
N PRO A 51 1.82 7.92 -23.64
CA PRO A 51 1.44 8.13 -25.02
C PRO A 51 2.23 7.18 -25.91
N THR A 52 1.53 6.44 -26.76
CA THR A 52 2.16 5.66 -27.81
C THR A 52 2.54 6.60 -28.94
N SER A 53 3.77 6.51 -29.42
CA SER A 53 4.21 7.23 -30.60
C SER A 53 3.30 6.84 -31.80
N GLY A 54 2.33 7.70 -32.14
CA GLY A 54 1.47 7.51 -33.29
C GLY A 54 -0.03 7.30 -33.05
N SER A 55 -0.56 7.34 -31.83
CA SER A 55 -2.01 7.22 -31.62
C SER A 55 -2.71 8.59 -31.76
N SER A 56 -3.36 8.78 -32.88
CA SER A 56 -4.35 9.82 -33.17
C SER A 56 -5.70 9.42 -32.57
N GLY A 57 -5.95 9.73 -31.31
CA GLY A 57 -7.25 9.46 -30.69
C GLY A 57 -7.28 9.66 -29.17
N GLY A 58 -7.27 10.88 -28.75
CA GLY A 58 -7.29 11.36 -27.36
C GLY A 58 -6.26 12.47 -27.24
N SER A 59 -6.52 13.54 -26.52
CA SER A 59 -5.67 14.74 -26.47
C SER A 59 -4.18 14.41 -26.22
N SER A 60 -3.47 14.02 -27.29
CA SER A 60 -2.06 13.68 -27.25
C SER A 60 -1.26 14.97 -27.12
N CYS A 61 -0.69 15.18 -25.95
CA CYS A 61 0.26 16.25 -25.75
C CYS A 61 1.62 15.84 -26.34
N THR A 62 2.27 16.76 -27.06
CA THR A 62 3.67 16.60 -27.48
C THR A 62 4.59 17.22 -26.44
N TRP A 63 5.77 16.66 -26.30
CA TRP A 63 6.78 17.10 -25.35
C TRP A 63 8.07 17.43 -26.10
N THR A 64 8.54 18.66 -25.99
CA THR A 64 9.75 19.15 -26.66
C THR A 64 10.75 19.62 -25.61
N LEU A 65 11.96 19.04 -25.64
CA LEU A 65 13.04 19.48 -24.76
C LEU A 65 13.46 20.89 -25.14
N MET A 66 13.50 21.77 -24.15
CA MET A 66 13.95 23.16 -24.37
C MET A 66 15.48 23.23 -24.23
N VAL A 67 16.08 23.89 -25.20
CA VAL A 67 17.54 24.07 -25.27
C VAL A 67 17.89 25.54 -25.33
N THR A 68 19.07 25.90 -24.89
CA THR A 68 19.66 27.23 -25.04
C THR A 68 21.02 27.08 -25.73
N TYR A 69 21.41 28.08 -26.53
CA TYR A 69 22.72 28.14 -27.14
C TYR A 69 23.71 28.70 -26.12
N ASP A 70 24.78 27.94 -25.83
CA ASP A 70 25.86 28.40 -24.99
C ASP A 70 27.04 28.83 -25.85
N ALA A 71 27.26 30.14 -25.91
CA ALA A 71 28.32 30.73 -26.73
C ALA A 71 29.73 30.35 -26.25
N ASN A 72 29.92 29.95 -24.99
CA ASN A 72 31.23 29.61 -24.47
C ASN A 72 31.71 28.22 -24.95
N ILE A 73 30.78 27.32 -25.26
CA ILE A 73 31.11 25.96 -25.74
C ILE A 73 30.69 25.75 -27.19
N GLY A 74 30.03 26.75 -27.83
CA GLY A 74 29.61 26.69 -29.24
C GLY A 74 28.49 25.67 -29.54
N HIS A 75 27.78 25.16 -28.52
CA HIS A 75 26.74 24.18 -28.69
C HIS A 75 25.44 24.55 -27.98
N THR A 76 24.34 23.92 -28.40
CA THR A 76 23.09 23.99 -27.67
C THR A 76 23.15 23.05 -26.47
N THR A 77 22.71 23.53 -25.30
CA THR A 77 22.59 22.75 -24.04
C THR A 77 21.17 22.72 -23.57
N ASN A 78 20.81 21.65 -22.84
CA ASN A 78 19.50 21.57 -22.23
C ASN A 78 19.34 22.66 -21.17
N ILE A 79 18.18 23.32 -21.16
CA ILE A 79 17.82 24.15 -20.02
C ILE A 79 17.55 23.23 -18.86
N SER A 80 18.42 23.26 -17.85
CA SER A 80 18.37 22.30 -16.72
C SER A 80 18.64 22.99 -15.40
N ARG A 81 18.12 22.40 -14.32
CA ARG A 81 18.40 22.79 -12.93
C ARG A 81 18.60 21.54 -12.06
N VAL A 82 19.24 21.70 -10.93
CA VAL A 82 19.38 20.65 -9.90
C VAL A 82 18.61 21.08 -8.68
N VAL A 83 17.75 20.21 -8.16
CA VAL A 83 16.99 20.40 -6.93
C VAL A 83 17.13 19.10 -6.13
N ASP A 84 17.61 19.19 -4.89
CA ASP A 84 17.81 18.04 -3.98
C ASP A 84 18.62 16.89 -4.62
N GLY A 85 19.66 17.25 -5.39
CA GLY A 85 20.52 16.27 -6.07
C GLY A 85 19.92 15.64 -7.34
N ILE A 86 18.67 15.94 -7.67
CA ILE A 86 18.01 15.47 -8.88
C ILE A 86 18.11 16.54 -9.97
N ARG A 87 18.58 16.15 -11.16
CA ARG A 87 18.60 17.03 -12.31
C ARG A 87 17.26 17.02 -13.02
N TYR A 88 16.76 18.22 -13.31
CA TYR A 88 15.54 18.47 -14.08
C TYR A 88 15.90 19.14 -15.40
N ASP A 89 15.25 18.72 -16.48
CA ASP A 89 15.31 19.41 -17.77
C ASP A 89 13.96 20.11 -18.03
N LEU A 90 14.01 21.26 -18.70
CA LEU A 90 12.82 22.01 -19.05
C LEU A 90 12.24 21.47 -20.36
N TYR A 91 10.96 21.10 -20.33
CA TYR A 91 10.20 20.67 -21.51
C TYR A 91 9.04 21.63 -21.78
N GLU A 92 8.77 21.88 -23.05
CA GLU A 92 7.49 22.42 -23.50
C GLU A 92 6.51 21.28 -23.70
N ARG A 93 5.37 21.32 -22.99
CA ARG A 93 4.23 20.44 -23.21
C ARG A 93 3.20 21.17 -24.03
N ARG A 94 2.84 20.63 -25.18
CA ARG A 94 1.82 21.18 -26.06
C ARG A 94 0.65 20.22 -26.19
N CYS A 95 -0.56 20.66 -25.78
CA CYS A 95 -1.82 19.92 -25.85
C CYS A 95 -2.80 20.71 -26.74
N GLY A 96 -2.92 20.33 -28.00
CA GLY A 96 -3.69 21.13 -28.97
C GLY A 96 -3.11 22.54 -29.16
N SER A 97 -3.88 23.55 -28.82
CA SER A 97 -3.45 24.97 -28.89
C SER A 97 -2.83 25.50 -27.58
N THR A 98 -2.85 24.71 -26.52
CA THR A 98 -2.32 25.10 -25.21
C THR A 98 -0.91 24.58 -25.03
N TYR A 99 0.00 25.38 -24.51
CA TYR A 99 1.37 24.99 -24.19
C TYR A 99 1.75 25.49 -22.79
N SER A 100 2.60 24.71 -22.13
CA SER A 100 3.15 25.02 -20.82
C SER A 100 4.57 24.50 -20.69
N SER A 101 5.40 25.20 -19.94
CA SER A 101 6.77 24.78 -19.65
C SER A 101 6.78 23.98 -18.33
N ILE A 102 7.34 22.77 -18.36
CA ILE A 102 7.34 21.85 -17.20
C ILE A 102 8.76 21.32 -16.98
N TRP A 103 9.21 21.34 -15.74
CA TRP A 103 10.45 20.74 -15.32
C TRP A 103 10.29 19.24 -15.13
N ILE A 104 11.01 18.44 -15.92
CA ILE A 104 10.95 16.98 -15.89
C ILE A 104 12.21 16.44 -15.22
N PRO A 105 12.11 15.65 -14.16
CA PRO A 105 13.26 15.06 -13.51
C PRO A 105 13.89 13.97 -14.38
N ARG A 106 15.22 13.89 -14.39
CA ARG A 106 15.94 12.76 -14.96
C ARG A 106 15.96 11.63 -13.96
N LEU A 107 15.07 10.67 -14.14
CA LEU A 107 14.92 9.53 -13.24
C LEU A 107 15.40 8.24 -13.90
N ALA A 108 15.95 7.35 -13.08
CA ALA A 108 16.16 5.95 -13.46
C ALA A 108 14.81 5.21 -13.49
N PRO A 109 14.67 4.11 -14.26
CA PRO A 109 13.43 3.31 -14.30
C PRO A 109 12.92 2.87 -12.93
N SER A 110 13.83 2.52 -12.00
CA SER A 110 13.47 2.15 -10.63
C SER A 110 12.87 3.30 -9.82
N GLN A 111 13.26 4.55 -10.09
CA GLN A 111 12.69 5.73 -9.43
C GLN A 111 11.28 6.01 -9.97
N VAL A 112 11.05 5.85 -11.27
CA VAL A 112 9.71 5.92 -11.87
C VAL A 112 8.82 4.81 -11.32
N ALA A 113 9.36 3.59 -11.12
CA ALA A 113 8.65 2.49 -10.52
C ALA A 113 8.22 2.77 -9.07
N ARG A 114 9.05 3.46 -8.28
CA ARG A 114 8.68 3.88 -6.92
C ARG A 114 7.50 4.85 -6.92
N SER A 115 7.45 5.76 -7.88
CA SER A 115 6.30 6.66 -8.05
C SER A 115 5.01 5.89 -8.36
N ALA A 116 5.08 4.89 -9.24
CA ALA A 116 3.95 3.98 -9.50
C ALA A 116 3.57 3.16 -8.25
N ALA A 117 4.56 2.75 -7.43
CA ALA A 117 4.32 1.98 -6.22
C ALA A 117 3.52 2.78 -5.17
N LEU A 118 3.81 4.07 -5.01
CA LEU A 118 3.03 4.93 -4.10
C LEU A 118 1.54 4.99 -4.49
N LEU A 119 1.25 5.03 -5.79
CA LEU A 119 -0.13 4.97 -6.27
C LEU A 119 -0.79 3.64 -6.00
N VAL A 120 -0.06 2.55 -6.25
CA VAL A 120 -0.54 1.19 -5.96
C VAL A 120 -0.88 1.09 -4.48
N GLN A 121 0.04 1.51 -3.59
CA GLN A 121 -0.16 1.48 -2.13
C GLN A 121 -1.44 2.24 -1.72
N GLY A 122 -1.67 3.43 -2.27
CA GLY A 122 -2.87 4.21 -2.00
C GLY A 122 -4.19 3.59 -2.52
N ARG A 123 -4.10 2.58 -3.39
CA ARG A 123 -5.26 1.86 -3.95
C ARG A 123 -5.47 0.48 -3.32
N LEU A 124 -4.51 0.00 -2.52
CA LEU A 124 -4.64 -1.29 -1.85
C LEU A 124 -5.75 -1.20 -0.80
N PRO A 125 -6.73 -2.08 -0.88
CA PRO A 125 -7.85 -2.03 0.06
C PRO A 125 -7.45 -2.59 1.44
N ALA A 126 -8.14 -2.15 2.49
CA ALA A 126 -8.07 -2.80 3.79
C ALA A 126 -8.72 -4.19 3.70
N PRO A 127 -8.11 -5.24 4.27
CA PRO A 127 -8.67 -6.58 4.19
C PRO A 127 -10.01 -6.69 4.93
N SER A 128 -10.97 -7.39 4.30
CA SER A 128 -12.21 -7.81 4.93
C SER A 128 -12.21 -9.32 5.00
N ALA A 129 -11.89 -9.87 6.17
CA ALA A 129 -11.83 -11.30 6.36
C ALA A 129 -13.13 -11.84 6.95
N SER A 130 -13.47 -13.07 6.55
CA SER A 130 -14.50 -13.90 7.14
C SER A 130 -13.86 -14.90 8.10
N PHE A 131 -14.65 -15.36 9.08
CA PHE A 131 -14.22 -16.30 10.10
C PHE A 131 -15.28 -17.37 10.31
N ALA A 132 -14.82 -18.58 10.62
CA ALA A 132 -15.68 -19.66 11.08
C ALA A 132 -15.01 -20.38 12.27
N PRO A 133 -15.65 -20.37 13.48
CA PRO A 133 -16.87 -19.65 13.83
C PRO A 133 -16.74 -18.13 13.71
N THR A 134 -17.88 -17.43 13.71
CA THR A 134 -17.90 -15.95 13.61
C THR A 134 -17.17 -15.31 14.80
N PRO A 135 -16.66 -14.07 14.67
CA PRO A 135 -15.91 -13.39 15.74
C PRO A 135 -16.66 -13.23 17.07
N SER A 136 -17.99 -13.38 17.08
CA SER A 136 -18.83 -13.33 18.29
C SER A 136 -19.05 -14.68 18.98
N SER A 137 -18.66 -15.79 18.35
CA SER A 137 -19.00 -17.17 18.80
C SER A 137 -17.79 -18.11 18.85
N MET A 138 -16.59 -17.57 18.95
CA MET A 138 -15.36 -18.34 19.05
C MET A 138 -15.24 -18.99 20.42
N VAL A 139 -14.56 -20.15 20.47
CA VAL A 139 -14.38 -20.94 21.68
C VAL A 139 -12.91 -21.33 21.85
N VAL A 140 -12.44 -21.34 23.09
CA VAL A 140 -11.09 -21.82 23.46
C VAL A 140 -10.88 -23.25 22.99
N LYS A 141 -9.69 -23.55 22.48
CA LYS A 141 -9.25 -24.88 21.97
C LYS A 141 -10.04 -25.37 20.74
N SER A 142 -10.90 -24.54 20.15
CA SER A 142 -11.54 -24.83 18.88
C SER A 142 -10.82 -24.10 17.75
N PRO A 143 -10.54 -24.76 16.62
CA PRO A 143 -9.91 -24.11 15.48
C PRO A 143 -10.85 -23.06 14.88
N VAL A 144 -10.30 -21.92 14.55
CA VAL A 144 -11.00 -20.81 13.87
C VAL A 144 -10.38 -20.65 12.49
N TRP A 145 -11.17 -20.87 11.46
CA TRP A 145 -10.78 -20.60 10.09
C TRP A 145 -10.87 -19.12 9.81
N PHE A 146 -9.98 -18.59 8.98
CA PHE A 146 -10.08 -17.22 8.46
C PHE A 146 -9.69 -17.19 6.98
N TRP A 147 -10.41 -16.37 6.20
CA TRP A 147 -10.19 -16.24 4.76
C TRP A 147 -10.66 -14.88 4.25
N ILE A 148 -10.19 -14.54 3.05
CA ILE A 148 -10.68 -13.42 2.26
C ILE A 148 -11.33 -13.96 1.00
N ASP A 149 -12.42 -13.34 0.56
CA ASP A 149 -13.09 -13.72 -0.68
C ASP A 149 -12.08 -13.74 -1.84
N PRO A 150 -11.96 -14.85 -2.59
CA PRO A 150 -11.01 -14.97 -3.70
C PRO A 150 -11.15 -13.89 -4.77
N SER A 151 -12.34 -13.33 -4.98
CA SER A 151 -12.56 -12.24 -5.94
C SER A 151 -11.80 -10.97 -5.57
N TRP A 152 -11.49 -10.80 -4.30
CA TRP A 152 -10.75 -9.71 -3.73
C TRP A 152 -9.21 -9.93 -3.74
N TRP A 153 -8.78 -11.17 -3.90
CA TRP A 153 -7.37 -11.59 -3.89
C TRP A 153 -6.73 -11.41 -5.27
N THR A 154 -6.76 -10.17 -5.79
CA THR A 154 -6.34 -9.84 -7.16
C THR A 154 -5.20 -8.83 -7.17
N PRO A 155 -4.27 -8.89 -8.15
CA PRO A 155 -3.21 -7.92 -8.29
C PRO A 155 -3.74 -6.50 -8.58
N VAL A 156 -3.12 -5.50 -7.97
CA VAL A 156 -3.36 -4.08 -8.22
C VAL A 156 -2.14 -3.48 -8.91
N SER A 157 -2.32 -2.74 -9.99
CA SER A 157 -1.20 -2.13 -10.69
C SER A 157 -1.43 -0.66 -11.05
N ALA A 158 -0.32 0.06 -11.19
CA ALA A 158 -0.29 1.42 -11.70
C ALA A 158 0.94 1.62 -12.58
N THR A 159 0.84 2.58 -13.50
CA THR A 159 1.95 2.98 -14.36
C THR A 159 2.24 4.46 -14.12
N ALA A 160 3.52 4.78 -13.97
CA ALA A 160 4.04 6.14 -13.98
C ALA A 160 4.99 6.30 -15.16
N TRP A 161 5.12 7.52 -15.69
CA TRP A 161 6.01 7.79 -16.79
C TRP A 161 6.51 9.24 -16.79
N ILE A 162 7.64 9.47 -17.44
CA ILE A 162 8.18 10.79 -17.72
C ILE A 162 8.48 10.89 -19.21
N PRO A 163 8.32 12.07 -19.85
CA PRO A 163 8.77 12.29 -21.22
C PRO A 163 10.28 12.27 -21.27
N THR A 164 10.84 11.71 -22.33
CA THR A 164 12.25 11.83 -22.68
C THR A 164 12.40 12.09 -24.18
N VAL A 165 13.60 12.50 -24.60
CA VAL A 165 13.91 12.73 -26.02
C VAL A 165 13.80 11.46 -26.88
N PHE A 166 13.82 10.29 -26.26
CA PHE A 166 13.70 8.96 -26.93
C PHE A 166 12.31 8.35 -26.79
N GLY A 167 11.33 9.11 -26.34
CA GLY A 167 9.98 8.64 -26.01
C GLY A 167 9.77 8.54 -24.50
N PRO A 168 8.57 8.12 -24.04
CA PRO A 168 8.26 8.07 -22.62
C PRO A 168 9.05 6.96 -21.92
N LEU A 169 9.76 7.35 -20.84
CA LEU A 169 10.26 6.38 -19.87
C LEU A 169 9.13 6.05 -18.91
N TRP A 170 8.61 4.85 -18.98
CA TRP A 170 7.55 4.38 -18.07
C TRP A 170 8.00 3.21 -17.22
N ALA A 171 7.36 3.06 -16.07
CA ALA A 171 7.42 1.86 -15.24
C ALA A 171 6.01 1.50 -14.75
N ARG A 172 5.67 0.24 -14.85
CA ARG A 172 4.46 -0.35 -14.29
C ARG A 172 4.81 -1.14 -13.05
N THR A 173 4.20 -0.77 -11.93
CA THR A 173 4.34 -1.47 -10.66
C THR A 173 3.06 -2.25 -10.38
N THR A 174 3.23 -3.48 -9.90
CA THR A 174 2.14 -4.41 -9.56
C THR A 174 2.34 -4.92 -8.15
N ALA A 175 1.32 -4.77 -7.31
CA ALA A 175 1.20 -5.41 -6.01
C ALA A 175 0.38 -6.68 -6.17
N THR A 176 0.94 -7.82 -5.80
CA THR A 176 0.28 -9.12 -5.81
C THR A 176 0.10 -9.60 -4.38
N PRO A 177 -1.12 -9.93 -3.92
CA PRO A 177 -1.33 -10.45 -2.58
C PRO A 177 -0.72 -11.84 -2.49
N VAL A 178 0.02 -12.13 -1.42
CA VAL A 178 0.78 -13.38 -1.29
C VAL A 178 0.50 -14.14 -0.01
N LYS A 179 0.20 -13.41 1.08
CA LYS A 179 0.06 -13.99 2.40
C LYS A 179 -1.06 -13.30 3.17
N LEU A 180 -1.86 -14.09 3.87
CA LEU A 180 -2.83 -13.62 4.86
C LEU A 180 -2.23 -13.84 6.25
N THR A 181 -2.34 -12.85 7.13
CA THR A 181 -1.82 -12.88 8.50
C THR A 181 -2.93 -12.55 9.49
N PHE A 182 -2.90 -13.19 10.64
CA PHE A 182 -3.80 -12.91 11.74
C PHE A 182 -3.01 -12.80 13.04
N PHE A 183 -3.14 -11.65 13.71
CA PHE A 183 -2.61 -11.40 15.05
C PHE A 183 -3.76 -11.20 16.00
N THR A 184 -3.63 -11.66 17.24
CA THR A 184 -4.65 -11.48 18.27
C THR A 184 -4.04 -11.38 19.65
N GLN A 185 -4.74 -10.75 20.58
CA GLN A 185 -4.31 -10.56 21.97
C GLN A 185 -4.57 -11.81 22.84
N ASP A 186 -4.29 -13.00 22.33
CA ASP A 186 -4.51 -14.28 23.02
C ASP A 186 -3.32 -14.65 23.94
N ASP A 187 -2.97 -13.77 24.85
CA ASP A 187 -1.82 -13.91 25.75
C ASP A 187 -2.21 -14.29 27.20
N GLY A 188 -3.50 -14.38 27.51
CA GLY A 188 -4.00 -14.69 28.85
C GLY A 188 -3.79 -13.61 29.90
N THR A 189 -3.20 -12.46 29.54
CA THR A 189 -2.92 -11.34 30.44
C THR A 189 -3.72 -10.10 30.05
N SER A 190 -4.01 -9.24 31.04
CA SER A 190 -4.65 -7.93 30.79
C SER A 190 -3.65 -6.86 30.32
N THR A 191 -2.36 -7.16 30.31
CA THR A 191 -1.26 -6.17 30.17
C THR A 191 -0.40 -6.35 28.92
N GLY A 192 -0.77 -7.27 28.02
CA GLY A 192 -0.04 -7.51 26.78
C GLY A 192 1.17 -8.43 27.00
N GLY A 193 0.97 -9.70 26.76
CA GLY A 193 2.00 -10.74 26.66
C GLY A 193 2.21 -11.14 25.20
N ASP A 194 2.58 -12.39 24.97
CA ASP A 194 2.79 -12.95 23.64
C ASP A 194 1.50 -12.90 22.82
N LEU A 195 1.54 -12.19 21.70
CA LEU A 195 0.43 -12.15 20.77
C LEU A 195 0.25 -13.50 20.09
N GLY A 196 -1.02 -13.94 19.96
CA GLY A 196 -1.36 -15.05 19.08
C GLY A 196 -1.10 -14.66 17.62
N PHE A 197 -0.51 -15.58 16.87
CA PHE A 197 -0.19 -15.35 15.46
C PHE A 197 -0.47 -16.57 14.62
N ALA A 198 -1.03 -16.36 13.44
CA ALA A 198 -1.13 -17.34 12.37
C ALA A 198 -0.93 -16.63 11.02
N ASP A 199 -0.31 -17.34 10.08
CA ASP A 199 -0.19 -16.88 8.69
C ASP A 199 -0.41 -18.04 7.73
N CYS A 200 -0.78 -17.69 6.49
CA CYS A 200 -0.97 -18.67 5.43
C CYS A 200 -0.71 -18.04 4.05
N ILE A 201 -0.28 -18.86 3.11
CA ILE A 201 -0.11 -18.47 1.72
C ILE A 201 -1.49 -18.50 1.03
N GLY A 202 -1.83 -17.40 0.33
CA GLY A 202 -3.10 -17.26 -0.36
C GLY A 202 -4.21 -16.65 0.51
N PRO A 203 -5.45 -16.65 -0.01
CA PRO A 203 -6.61 -15.99 0.61
C PRO A 203 -7.23 -16.79 1.77
N GLY A 204 -6.77 -17.99 2.05
CA GLY A 204 -7.47 -18.96 2.90
C GLY A 204 -8.56 -19.73 2.16
N TRP A 205 -9.15 -20.70 2.85
CA TRP A 205 -10.27 -21.48 2.33
C TRP A 205 -11.55 -21.08 3.04
N GLN A 206 -12.59 -20.83 2.27
CA GLN A 206 -13.90 -20.61 2.84
C GLN A 206 -14.39 -21.88 3.52
N TRP A 207 -14.80 -21.73 4.79
CA TRP A 207 -15.42 -22.84 5.51
C TRP A 207 -16.85 -23.07 4.98
N ASP A 208 -17.20 -24.36 4.88
CA ASP A 208 -18.56 -24.81 4.54
C ASP A 208 -18.96 -25.93 5.50
N VAL A 209 -20.21 -25.98 5.89
CA VAL A 209 -20.76 -26.97 6.84
C VAL A 209 -20.57 -28.42 6.34
N THR A 210 -20.47 -28.64 5.04
CA THR A 210 -20.24 -29.96 4.45
C THR A 210 -18.84 -30.51 4.69
N LEU A 211 -17.89 -29.65 5.07
CA LEU A 211 -16.49 -30.05 5.34
C LEU A 211 -16.34 -30.79 6.67
N GLY A 212 -17.30 -30.60 7.61
CA GLY A 212 -17.25 -31.15 8.96
C GLY A 212 -16.27 -30.44 9.89
N ASP A 213 -16.33 -30.79 11.19
CA ASP A 213 -15.57 -30.12 12.24
C ASP A 213 -14.08 -30.49 12.26
N GLU A 214 -13.71 -31.61 11.60
CA GLU A 214 -12.33 -32.11 11.53
C GLU A 214 -11.55 -31.62 10.31
N ALA A 215 -12.18 -30.84 9.46
CA ALA A 215 -11.53 -30.30 8.28
C ALA A 215 -10.45 -29.27 8.65
N ASN A 216 -9.37 -29.28 7.88
CA ASN A 216 -8.25 -28.37 8.07
C ASN A 216 -8.18 -27.32 6.95
N SER A 217 -7.87 -26.10 7.33
CA SER A 217 -7.57 -25.01 6.41
C SER A 217 -6.10 -24.58 6.58
N PRO A 218 -5.42 -24.10 5.54
CA PRO A 218 -4.10 -23.50 5.70
C PRO A 218 -4.11 -22.25 6.59
N CYS A 219 -5.28 -21.60 6.71
CA CYS A 219 -5.48 -20.37 7.47
C CYS A 219 -6.36 -20.66 8.70
N MET A 220 -5.74 -21.11 9.79
CA MET A 220 -6.43 -21.40 11.04
C MET A 220 -5.67 -20.82 12.22
N TYR A 221 -6.42 -20.49 13.26
CA TYR A 221 -5.90 -20.13 14.58
C TYR A 221 -6.73 -20.81 15.68
N THR A 222 -6.06 -21.29 16.73
CA THR A 222 -6.73 -21.87 17.88
C THR A 222 -6.47 -21.02 19.11
N PHE A 223 -7.52 -20.39 19.66
CA PHE A 223 -7.41 -19.57 20.86
C PHE A 223 -7.07 -20.45 22.08
N ARG A 224 -6.13 -19.97 22.89
CA ARG A 224 -5.67 -20.62 24.10
C ARG A 224 -6.42 -20.16 25.34
N HIS A 225 -6.92 -18.91 25.32
CA HIS A 225 -7.55 -18.26 26.46
C HIS A 225 -8.92 -17.67 26.08
N ALA A 226 -9.81 -17.60 27.08
CA ALA A 226 -11.07 -16.87 26.91
C ALA A 226 -10.83 -15.36 27.01
N SER A 227 -11.61 -14.61 26.24
CA SER A 227 -11.50 -13.15 26.24
C SER A 227 -12.16 -12.44 27.42
N THR A 228 -12.80 -13.19 28.31
CA THR A 228 -13.48 -12.68 29.52
C THR A 228 -12.53 -12.01 30.51
N SER A 229 -11.23 -12.33 30.47
CA SER A 229 -10.19 -11.67 31.26
C SER A 229 -9.89 -10.23 30.82
N ARG A 230 -10.32 -9.85 29.63
CA ARG A 230 -10.14 -8.48 29.10
C ARG A 230 -11.23 -7.54 29.59
N PRO A 231 -10.93 -6.27 29.85
CA PRO A 231 -11.92 -5.30 30.30
C PRO A 231 -13.11 -5.12 29.34
N SER A 232 -12.88 -5.32 28.03
CA SER A 232 -13.93 -5.27 27.00
C SER A 232 -14.65 -6.61 26.80
N GLY A 233 -14.22 -7.70 27.46
CA GLY A 233 -14.69 -9.06 27.21
C GLY A 233 -14.33 -9.58 25.81
N SER A 234 -13.37 -8.96 25.14
CA SER A 234 -13.01 -9.28 23.75
C SER A 234 -11.51 -9.11 23.53
N PHE A 235 -10.94 -9.90 22.64
CA PHE A 235 -9.61 -9.67 22.08
C PHE A 235 -9.71 -8.74 20.89
N VAL A 236 -8.74 -7.83 20.75
CA VAL A 236 -8.52 -7.09 19.52
C VAL A 236 -7.51 -7.86 18.69
N GLY A 237 -7.91 -8.22 17.49
CA GLY A 237 -7.06 -8.84 16.49
C GLY A 237 -6.77 -7.89 15.32
N VAL A 238 -5.79 -8.26 14.53
CA VAL A 238 -5.43 -7.59 13.28
C VAL A 238 -5.34 -8.64 12.19
N ILE A 239 -6.14 -8.48 11.16
CA ILE A 239 -6.00 -9.25 9.93
C ILE A 239 -5.18 -8.45 8.93
N GLY A 240 -4.19 -9.08 8.29
CA GLY A 240 -3.29 -8.41 7.35
C GLY A 240 -3.15 -9.17 6.04
N VAL A 241 -2.94 -8.44 4.96
CA VAL A 241 -2.53 -9.01 3.67
C VAL A 241 -1.17 -8.46 3.30
N GLU A 242 -0.21 -9.36 3.10
CA GLU A 242 1.10 -9.03 2.58
C GLU A 242 1.06 -9.00 1.06
N TRP A 243 1.56 -7.90 0.49
CA TRP A 243 1.63 -7.65 -0.95
C TRP A 243 3.08 -7.68 -1.41
N ARG A 244 3.38 -8.54 -2.37
CA ARG A 244 4.66 -8.52 -3.09
C ARG A 244 4.59 -7.46 -4.17
N ILE A 245 5.58 -6.56 -4.19
CA ILE A 245 5.65 -5.47 -5.16
C ILE A 245 6.70 -5.80 -6.22
N SER A 246 6.27 -5.88 -7.47
CA SER A 246 7.16 -6.05 -8.63
C SER A 246 6.95 -4.91 -9.64
N TRP A 247 7.94 -4.67 -10.50
CA TRP A 247 7.83 -3.65 -11.54
C TRP A 247 8.56 -4.06 -12.82
N THR A 248 8.11 -3.45 -13.91
CA THR A 248 8.73 -3.52 -15.25
C THR A 248 8.78 -2.13 -15.86
N SER A 249 9.64 -1.90 -16.85
CA SER A 249 9.79 -0.59 -17.50
C SER A 249 9.93 -0.69 -19.01
N SER A 250 9.81 0.47 -19.68
CA SER A 250 10.01 0.64 -21.12
C SER A 250 11.42 0.28 -21.59
N THR A 251 12.41 0.28 -20.71
CA THR A 251 13.80 -0.07 -21.03
C THR A 251 14.09 -1.57 -20.92
N GLY A 252 13.09 -2.38 -20.57
CA GLY A 252 13.28 -3.79 -20.23
C GLY A 252 13.79 -4.05 -18.81
N ALA A 253 14.15 -3.01 -18.06
CA ALA A 253 14.52 -3.16 -16.66
C ALA A 253 13.29 -3.50 -15.81
N GLY A 254 13.50 -4.29 -14.76
CA GLY A 254 12.47 -4.71 -13.82
C GLY A 254 13.08 -5.17 -12.50
N GLY A 255 12.22 -5.50 -11.54
CA GLY A 255 12.67 -5.98 -10.24
C GLY A 255 11.55 -6.01 -9.21
N THR A 256 11.96 -6.10 -7.94
CA THR A 256 11.06 -6.05 -6.78
C THR A 256 11.32 -4.79 -5.97
N LEU A 257 10.28 -4.31 -5.29
CA LEU A 257 10.34 -3.28 -4.27
C LEU A 257 10.01 -3.92 -2.91
N PRO A 258 10.26 -3.24 -1.79
CA PRO A 258 9.83 -3.72 -0.48
C PRO A 258 8.37 -4.10 -0.48
N SER A 259 8.01 -5.21 0.19
CA SER A 259 6.63 -5.64 0.37
C SER A 259 5.85 -4.61 1.20
N TYR A 260 4.55 -4.63 1.04
CA TYR A 260 3.63 -3.78 1.77
C TYR A 260 2.56 -4.63 2.44
N THR A 261 2.06 -4.21 3.60
CA THR A 261 0.99 -4.91 4.30
C THR A 261 -0.18 -3.95 4.50
N THR A 262 -1.37 -4.36 4.05
CA THR A 262 -2.62 -3.71 4.45
C THR A 262 -3.21 -4.48 5.60
N SER A 263 -3.89 -3.78 6.52
CA SER A 263 -4.44 -4.41 7.71
C SER A 263 -5.79 -3.81 8.12
N ALA A 264 -6.57 -4.60 8.84
CA ALA A 264 -7.82 -4.18 9.48
C ALA A 264 -7.94 -4.81 10.87
N PHE A 265 -8.62 -4.11 11.76
CA PHE A 265 -8.91 -4.63 13.09
C PHE A 265 -10.11 -5.58 13.06
N VAL A 266 -10.07 -6.57 13.92
CA VAL A 266 -11.19 -7.48 14.20
C VAL A 266 -11.34 -7.65 15.70
N VAL A 267 -12.58 -7.68 16.18
CA VAL A 267 -12.90 -7.87 17.60
C VAL A 267 -13.45 -9.28 17.77
N ASN A 268 -12.73 -10.10 18.55
CA ASN A 268 -13.04 -11.52 18.76
C ASN A 268 -13.54 -11.74 20.19
N ARG A 269 -14.73 -12.32 20.31
CA ARG A 269 -15.23 -12.84 21.59
C ARG A 269 -14.95 -14.34 21.66
N VAL A 270 -14.20 -14.74 22.66
CA VAL A 270 -13.79 -16.12 22.86
C VAL A 270 -14.33 -16.59 24.20
N ALA A 271 -15.22 -17.56 24.15
CA ALA A 271 -15.82 -18.18 25.33
C ALA A 271 -15.02 -19.43 25.76
N GLU A 272 -15.18 -19.81 27.02
CA GLU A 272 -14.73 -21.09 27.56
C GLU A 272 -15.95 -22.02 27.66
N LEU A 273 -15.84 -23.23 27.14
CA LEU A 273 -16.84 -24.29 27.38
C LEU A 273 -16.57 -24.94 28.72
N GLN A 274 -17.46 -24.73 29.67
CA GLN A 274 -17.45 -25.46 30.92
C GLN A 274 -18.27 -26.75 30.74
N ALA A 275 -17.67 -27.92 30.90
CA ALA A 275 -18.39 -29.14 30.98
C ALA A 275 -19.13 -29.17 32.34
N LEU A 276 -20.45 -29.07 32.31
CA LEU A 276 -21.26 -29.37 33.47
C LEU A 276 -21.23 -30.91 33.64
N VAL A 277 -20.47 -31.39 34.60
CA VAL A 277 -20.55 -32.77 35.05
C VAL A 277 -21.78 -32.87 35.93
N GLY A 278 -22.85 -33.49 35.38
CA GLY A 278 -24.07 -33.82 36.08
C GLY A 278 -23.94 -35.17 36.80
#